data_99f55410a53f13e5d173f5de72d7878a
#
_entry.id   99f55410a53f13e5d173f5de72d7878a
#
_cell.length_a   1.000
_cell.length_b   1.000
_cell.length_c   1.000
_cell.angle_alpha   90.00
_cell.angle_beta   90.00
_cell.angle_gamma   90.00
#
_symmetry.space_group_name_H-M   'P 1'
#
loop_
_entity.id
_entity.type
_entity.pdbx_description
1 polymer ?
#
loop_
_entity_poly.entity_id
_entity_poly.type
_entity_poly.pdbx_seq_one_letter_code
_entity_poly.pdbx_strand_id
1 'polypeptide(L)'
;CKCYDEVFDIFLPMIGEHNVYDALAAIVAGRVLGIKSNTIRKGLSEFTGTPMRQEIVPFEDIVILNDAYNANPSSMAEAIKALGQLEGKRKIAMLGDMLELGDFSEEAHREIGQLLAEEGYSVVFTFGDAAAFIAKEAKKAGLTAFRCKSHLEMANAYSDIREKGDVILVKGSRGLRMERVVEELKDRE
;
A
#
# COMPACT_ATOMS: atom_id res chain seq x y z
N CYS A 1 -22.39 -5.72 -10.39
CA CYS A 1 -21.76 -6.02 -11.66
C CYS A 1 -22.81 -6.42 -12.69
N LYS A 2 -22.65 -5.95 -13.94
CA LYS A 2 -23.42 -6.42 -15.10
C LYS A 2 -22.44 -7.06 -16.08
N CYS A 3 -22.68 -8.33 -16.42
CA CYS A 3 -21.87 -9.07 -17.37
C CYS A 3 -22.81 -9.84 -18.33
N TYR A 4 -22.73 -9.52 -19.65
CA TYR A 4 -23.71 -9.93 -20.65
C TYR A 4 -25.13 -9.55 -20.24
N ASP A 5 -26.05 -10.51 -20.18
CA ASP A 5 -27.47 -10.29 -19.84
C ASP A 5 -27.78 -10.53 -18.36
N GLU A 6 -26.76 -10.75 -17.53
CA GLU A 6 -26.90 -11.05 -16.11
C GLU A 6 -26.37 -9.90 -15.25
N VAL A 7 -27.17 -9.54 -14.23
CA VAL A 7 -26.76 -8.57 -13.19
C VAL A 7 -26.65 -9.32 -11.87
N PHE A 8 -25.54 -9.18 -11.17
CA PHE A 8 -25.32 -9.81 -9.87
C PHE A 8 -24.40 -8.98 -9.00
N ASP A 9 -24.60 -9.07 -7.70
CA ASP A 9 -23.73 -8.42 -6.71
C ASP A 9 -22.49 -9.27 -6.45
N ILE A 10 -21.37 -8.60 -6.22
CA ILE A 10 -20.12 -9.21 -5.80
C ILE A 10 -19.66 -8.56 -4.49
N PHE A 11 -19.03 -9.37 -3.66
CA PHE A 11 -18.26 -8.91 -2.52
C PHE A 11 -16.79 -9.25 -2.79
N LEU A 12 -15.91 -8.26 -2.66
CA LEU A 12 -14.48 -8.42 -2.79
C LEU A 12 -13.83 -7.98 -1.47
N PRO A 13 -13.18 -8.88 -0.71
CA PRO A 13 -12.57 -8.53 0.58
C PRO A 13 -11.21 -7.84 0.40
N MET A 14 -11.16 -6.82 -0.45
CA MET A 14 -9.96 -6.05 -0.77
C MET A 14 -10.30 -4.55 -0.82
N ILE A 15 -9.35 -3.71 -0.44
CA ILE A 15 -9.47 -2.26 -0.51
C ILE A 15 -8.89 -1.73 -1.83
N GLY A 16 -9.31 -0.53 -2.22
CA GLY A 16 -8.82 0.16 -3.41
C GLY A 16 -9.62 -0.14 -4.68
N GLU A 17 -9.89 0.92 -5.45
CA GLU A 17 -10.70 0.87 -6.66
C GLU A 17 -10.09 -0.03 -7.75
N HIS A 18 -8.76 -0.07 -7.86
CA HIS A 18 -8.05 -0.91 -8.82
C HIS A 18 -8.37 -2.41 -8.64
N ASN A 19 -8.59 -2.89 -7.41
CA ASN A 19 -9.01 -4.28 -7.17
C ASN A 19 -10.40 -4.58 -7.73
N VAL A 20 -11.26 -3.57 -7.88
CA VAL A 20 -12.56 -3.74 -8.58
C VAL A 20 -12.33 -4.00 -10.06
N TYR A 21 -11.40 -3.31 -10.71
CA TYR A 21 -11.05 -3.56 -12.12
C TYR A 21 -10.43 -4.95 -12.31
N ASP A 22 -9.57 -5.41 -11.39
CA ASP A 22 -9.01 -6.76 -11.43
C ASP A 22 -10.11 -7.83 -11.27
N ALA A 23 -11.06 -7.61 -10.35
CA ALA A 23 -12.22 -8.48 -10.20
C ALA A 23 -13.11 -8.50 -11.46
N LEU A 24 -13.33 -7.36 -12.12
CA LEU A 24 -14.07 -7.30 -13.37
C LEU A 24 -13.38 -8.11 -14.48
N ALA A 25 -12.06 -8.04 -14.60
CA ALA A 25 -11.30 -8.87 -15.53
C ALA A 25 -11.46 -10.37 -15.22
N ALA A 26 -11.38 -10.76 -13.96
CA ALA A 26 -11.60 -12.14 -13.53
C ALA A 26 -13.03 -12.64 -13.82
N ILE A 27 -14.04 -11.76 -13.63
CA ILE A 27 -15.45 -12.07 -13.96
C ILE A 27 -15.59 -12.34 -15.45
N VAL A 28 -15.07 -11.44 -16.30
CA VAL A 28 -15.15 -11.59 -17.76
C VAL A 28 -14.45 -12.88 -18.20
N ALA A 29 -13.24 -13.15 -17.73
CA ALA A 29 -12.52 -14.37 -18.04
C ALA A 29 -13.29 -15.62 -17.61
N GLY A 30 -13.84 -15.65 -16.40
CA GLY A 30 -14.66 -16.74 -15.90
C GLY A 30 -15.92 -16.97 -16.76
N ARG A 31 -16.59 -15.90 -17.17
CA ARG A 31 -17.79 -15.99 -18.04
C ARG A 31 -17.45 -16.53 -19.44
N VAL A 32 -16.35 -16.08 -20.03
CA VAL A 32 -15.86 -16.61 -21.33
C VAL A 32 -15.56 -18.10 -21.24
N LEU A 33 -15.04 -18.58 -20.10
CA LEU A 33 -14.79 -20.00 -19.84
C LEU A 33 -16.05 -20.77 -19.44
N GLY A 34 -17.23 -20.18 -19.44
CA GLY A 34 -18.50 -20.83 -19.13
C GLY A 34 -18.74 -21.05 -17.62
N ILE A 35 -17.99 -20.41 -16.75
CA ILE A 35 -18.18 -20.51 -15.30
C ILE A 35 -19.44 -19.75 -14.90
N LYS A 36 -20.30 -20.38 -14.08
CA LYS A 36 -21.54 -19.77 -13.59
C LYS A 36 -21.26 -18.60 -12.65
N SER A 37 -22.07 -17.55 -12.71
CA SER A 37 -21.94 -16.33 -11.89
C SER A 37 -21.87 -16.61 -10.39
N ASN A 38 -22.65 -17.58 -9.89
CA ASN A 38 -22.59 -17.97 -8.47
C ASN A 38 -21.23 -18.54 -8.06
N THR A 39 -20.55 -19.29 -8.94
CA THR A 39 -19.21 -19.81 -8.68
C THR A 39 -18.19 -18.68 -8.69
N ILE A 40 -18.31 -17.73 -9.62
CA ILE A 40 -17.45 -16.54 -9.69
C ILE A 40 -17.64 -15.69 -8.43
N ARG A 41 -18.88 -15.40 -8.03
CA ARG A 41 -19.19 -14.67 -6.79
C ARG A 41 -18.55 -15.31 -5.56
N LYS A 42 -18.70 -16.62 -5.43
CA LYS A 42 -18.09 -17.38 -4.32
C LYS A 42 -16.57 -17.25 -4.34
N GLY A 43 -15.93 -17.49 -5.48
CA GLY A 43 -14.46 -17.38 -5.60
C GLY A 43 -13.94 -15.98 -5.26
N LEU A 44 -14.63 -14.92 -5.69
CA LEU A 44 -14.24 -13.54 -5.37
C LEU A 44 -14.43 -13.23 -3.87
N SER A 45 -15.51 -13.72 -3.25
CA SER A 45 -15.77 -13.49 -1.83
C SER A 45 -14.84 -14.27 -0.90
N GLU A 46 -14.26 -15.35 -1.36
CA GLU A 46 -13.30 -16.20 -0.62
C GLU A 46 -11.84 -15.85 -0.95
N PHE A 47 -11.60 -14.85 -1.81
CA PHE A 47 -10.25 -14.43 -2.18
C PHE A 47 -9.56 -13.77 -1.00
N THR A 48 -8.42 -14.32 -0.59
CA THR A 48 -7.66 -13.84 0.59
C THR A 48 -6.53 -12.87 0.23
N GLY A 49 -6.45 -12.47 -1.04
CA GLY A 49 -5.36 -11.61 -1.53
C GLY A 49 -4.07 -12.39 -1.83
N THR A 50 -3.05 -11.65 -2.16
CA THR A 50 -1.70 -12.18 -2.39
C THR A 50 -0.75 -11.56 -1.37
N PRO A 51 0.13 -12.32 -0.72
CA PRO A 51 1.09 -11.76 0.23
C PRO A 51 1.85 -10.57 -0.34
N MET A 52 2.08 -9.55 0.47
CA MET A 52 2.75 -8.29 0.11
C MET A 52 2.06 -7.49 -1.02
N ARG A 53 0.79 -7.78 -1.34
CA ARG A 53 -0.03 -7.00 -2.28
C ARG A 53 -1.28 -6.52 -1.56
N GLN A 54 -1.20 -5.34 -0.94
CA GLN A 54 -2.24 -4.75 -0.09
C GLN A 54 -2.75 -5.72 0.99
N GLU A 55 -1.85 -6.51 1.52
CA GLU A 55 -2.10 -7.42 2.62
C GLU A 55 -2.36 -6.63 3.90
N ILE A 56 -3.56 -6.78 4.47
CA ILE A 56 -3.91 -6.14 5.75
C ILE A 56 -3.37 -7.02 6.87
N VAL A 57 -2.44 -6.47 7.63
CA VAL A 57 -1.78 -7.15 8.75
C VAL A 57 -2.12 -6.42 10.05
N PRO A 58 -3.12 -6.88 10.82
CA PRO A 58 -3.34 -6.39 12.17
C PRO A 58 -2.16 -6.79 13.06
N PHE A 59 -1.65 -5.84 13.82
CA PHE A 59 -0.55 -6.08 14.75
C PHE A 59 -0.77 -5.25 16.03
N GLU A 60 -1.08 -5.92 17.14
CA GLU A 60 -1.46 -5.30 18.40
C GLU A 60 -2.59 -4.25 18.24
N ASP A 61 -2.28 -2.98 18.44
CA ASP A 61 -3.22 -1.87 18.37
C ASP A 61 -3.04 -0.99 17.12
N ILE A 62 -2.29 -1.50 16.11
CA ILE A 62 -2.05 -0.87 14.81
C ILE A 62 -2.48 -1.77 13.67
N VAL A 63 -2.60 -1.20 12.47
CA VAL A 63 -2.87 -1.95 11.23
C VAL A 63 -1.81 -1.60 10.20
N ILE A 64 -1.19 -2.62 9.60
CA ILE A 64 -0.20 -2.46 8.54
C ILE A 64 -0.83 -2.89 7.21
N LEU A 65 -0.79 -2.01 6.22
CA LEU A 65 -1.06 -2.33 4.83
C LEU A 65 0.28 -2.70 4.18
N ASN A 66 0.57 -4.00 4.11
CA ASN A 66 1.78 -4.52 3.49
C ASN A 66 1.59 -4.63 1.98
N ASP A 67 2.19 -3.69 1.24
CA ASP A 67 2.19 -3.64 -0.24
C ASP A 67 3.63 -3.64 -0.78
N ALA A 68 4.50 -4.42 -0.14
CA ALA A 68 5.95 -4.40 -0.32
C ALA A 68 6.47 -5.24 -1.50
N TYR A 69 5.58 -5.87 -2.30
CA TYR A 69 6.02 -6.72 -3.42
C TYR A 69 6.79 -5.93 -4.47
N ASN A 70 6.28 -4.78 -4.90
CA ASN A 70 6.92 -3.89 -5.86
C ASN A 70 6.30 -2.49 -5.80
N ALA A 71 6.96 -1.48 -6.42
CA ALA A 71 6.46 -0.12 -6.50
C ALA A 71 6.79 0.52 -7.86
N ASN A 72 5.81 1.26 -8.36
CA ASN A 72 5.95 2.25 -9.42
C ASN A 72 5.05 3.47 -9.07
N PRO A 73 5.14 4.61 -9.76
CA PRO A 73 4.40 5.81 -9.39
C PRO A 73 2.89 5.60 -9.28
N SER A 74 2.26 4.93 -10.24
CA SER A 74 0.83 4.66 -10.23
C SER A 74 0.42 3.77 -9.05
N SER A 75 1.10 2.63 -8.86
CA SER A 75 0.77 1.72 -7.77
C SER A 75 1.08 2.30 -6.39
N MET A 76 2.07 3.19 -6.28
CA MET A 76 2.37 3.91 -5.05
C MET A 76 1.23 4.87 -4.70
N ALA A 77 0.76 5.65 -5.68
CA ALA A 77 -0.36 6.57 -5.50
C ALA A 77 -1.65 5.84 -5.11
N GLU A 78 -1.95 4.72 -5.77
CA GLU A 78 -3.13 3.92 -5.44
C GLU A 78 -3.06 3.31 -4.02
N ALA A 79 -1.89 2.84 -3.58
CA ALA A 79 -1.71 2.32 -2.23
C ALA A 79 -1.86 3.42 -1.16
N ILE A 80 -1.36 4.63 -1.43
CA ILE A 80 -1.51 5.79 -0.54
C ILE A 80 -2.99 6.13 -0.36
N LYS A 81 -3.77 6.18 -1.44
CA LYS A 81 -5.22 6.43 -1.39
C LYS A 81 -5.98 5.28 -0.72
N ALA A 82 -5.59 4.03 -1.00
CA ALA A 82 -6.24 2.85 -0.45
C ALA A 82 -6.12 2.79 1.08
N LEU A 83 -4.98 3.19 1.67
CA LEU A 83 -4.84 3.25 3.13
C LEU A 83 -5.92 4.15 3.77
N GLY A 84 -6.38 5.19 3.06
CA GLY A 84 -7.44 6.08 3.53
C GLY A 84 -8.78 5.40 3.76
N GLN A 85 -8.98 4.19 3.23
CA GLN A 85 -10.20 3.37 3.44
C GLN A 85 -10.14 2.55 4.75
N LEU A 86 -8.96 2.45 5.37
CA LEU A 86 -8.82 1.78 6.66
C LEU A 86 -9.16 2.73 7.80
N GLU A 87 -9.89 2.21 8.79
CA GLU A 87 -10.15 2.94 10.02
C GLU A 87 -8.85 3.06 10.85
N GLY A 88 -8.50 4.30 11.23
CA GLY A 88 -7.32 4.57 12.02
C GLY A 88 -7.26 6.03 12.44
N LYS A 89 -6.42 6.33 13.44
CA LYS A 89 -6.27 7.68 13.99
C LYS A 89 -5.24 8.50 13.23
N ARG A 90 -4.16 7.85 12.80
CA ARG A 90 -3.01 8.51 12.18
C ARG A 90 -2.49 7.66 11.04
N LYS A 91 -2.29 8.29 9.88
CA LYS A 91 -1.74 7.64 8.69
C LYS A 91 -0.23 7.82 8.64
N ILE A 92 0.48 6.71 8.46
CA ILE A 92 1.93 6.66 8.41
C ILE A 92 2.36 5.96 7.12
N ALA A 93 3.39 6.46 6.45
CA ALA A 93 3.99 5.83 5.28
C ALA A 93 5.42 5.37 5.58
N MET A 94 5.75 4.14 5.21
CA MET A 94 7.10 3.56 5.23
C MET A 94 7.45 3.16 3.81
N LEU A 95 8.16 4.04 3.10
CA LEU A 95 8.33 3.94 1.65
C LEU A 95 9.79 3.73 1.25
N GLY A 96 10.01 2.79 0.34
CA GLY A 96 11.27 2.60 -0.36
C GLY A 96 11.30 3.27 -1.73
N ASP A 97 12.45 3.22 -2.41
CA ASP A 97 12.60 3.70 -3.77
C ASP A 97 11.63 3.01 -4.73
N MET A 98 11.21 3.76 -5.75
CA MET A 98 10.65 3.24 -6.98
C MET A 98 11.80 3.15 -8.00
N LEU A 99 12.25 1.92 -8.28
CA LEU A 99 13.37 1.66 -9.19
C LEU A 99 12.92 1.68 -10.67
N GLU A 100 13.90 1.70 -11.57
CA GLU A 100 13.70 1.59 -13.03
C GLU A 100 12.95 2.77 -13.66
N LEU A 101 12.95 3.95 -13.05
CA LEU A 101 12.29 5.15 -13.55
C LEU A 101 13.19 6.04 -14.43
N GLY A 102 14.50 5.76 -14.51
CA GLY A 102 15.43 6.60 -15.27
C GLY A 102 15.38 8.07 -14.84
N ASP A 103 15.35 8.96 -15.82
CA ASP A 103 15.38 10.42 -15.60
C ASP A 103 14.12 10.96 -14.89
N PHE A 104 13.02 10.21 -14.89
CA PHE A 104 11.77 10.59 -14.20
C PHE A 104 11.78 10.28 -12.70
N SER A 105 12.84 9.64 -12.19
CA SER A 105 12.90 9.15 -10.81
C SER A 105 12.68 10.27 -9.80
N GLU A 106 13.42 11.38 -9.91
CA GLU A 106 13.30 12.48 -8.94
C GLU A 106 11.89 13.08 -8.92
N GLU A 107 11.34 13.39 -10.09
CA GLU A 107 10.02 14.00 -10.22
C GLU A 107 8.94 13.09 -9.63
N ALA A 108 8.91 11.82 -10.02
CA ALA A 108 7.96 10.85 -9.52
C ALA A 108 8.00 10.69 -7.98
N HIS A 109 9.21 10.66 -7.38
CA HIS A 109 9.33 10.59 -5.92
C HIS A 109 8.85 11.88 -5.23
N ARG A 110 9.06 13.05 -5.84
CA ARG A 110 8.54 14.32 -5.31
C ARG A 110 7.02 14.36 -5.32
N GLU A 111 6.40 13.91 -6.42
CA GLU A 111 4.93 13.81 -6.53
C GLU A 111 4.34 12.93 -5.43
N ILE A 112 4.97 11.80 -5.12
CA ILE A 112 4.55 10.96 -4.00
C ILE A 112 4.64 11.71 -2.67
N GLY A 113 5.69 12.51 -2.45
CA GLY A 113 5.82 13.32 -1.24
C GLY A 113 4.71 14.36 -1.08
N GLN A 114 4.25 14.97 -2.17
CA GLN A 114 3.11 15.89 -2.19
C GLN A 114 1.80 15.17 -1.93
N LEU A 115 1.58 14.04 -2.63
CA LEU A 115 0.37 13.23 -2.48
C LEU A 115 0.16 12.77 -1.04
N LEU A 116 1.21 12.40 -0.30
CA LEU A 116 1.10 12.04 1.11
C LEU A 116 0.47 13.15 1.95
N ALA A 117 0.83 14.41 1.67
CA ALA A 117 0.25 15.55 2.38
C ALA A 117 -1.22 15.77 2.00
N GLU A 118 -1.55 15.68 0.71
CA GLU A 118 -2.91 15.79 0.19
C GLU A 118 -3.84 14.72 0.78
N GLU A 119 -3.34 13.50 0.95
CA GLU A 119 -4.09 12.37 1.51
C GLU A 119 -4.09 12.36 3.06
N GLY A 120 -3.52 13.39 3.70
CA GLY A 120 -3.57 13.60 5.15
C GLY A 120 -2.71 12.63 5.97
N TYR A 121 -1.57 12.21 5.42
CA TYR A 121 -0.57 11.48 6.20
C TYR A 121 0.09 12.40 7.23
N SER A 122 0.48 11.85 8.37
CA SER A 122 1.14 12.60 9.45
C SER A 122 2.65 12.42 9.44
N VAL A 123 3.09 11.20 9.12
CA VAL A 123 4.50 10.81 9.20
C VAL A 123 4.89 9.99 7.99
N VAL A 124 6.10 10.22 7.48
CA VAL A 124 6.71 9.38 6.45
C VAL A 124 8.11 8.96 6.86
N PHE A 125 8.38 7.68 6.73
CA PHE A 125 9.72 7.09 6.81
C PHE A 125 10.15 6.67 5.41
N THR A 126 11.39 6.97 5.03
CA THR A 126 11.90 6.63 3.70
C THR A 126 13.19 5.87 3.77
N PHE A 127 13.36 4.90 2.85
CA PHE A 127 14.55 4.08 2.69
C PHE A 127 14.95 4.00 1.22
N GLY A 128 16.17 4.39 0.92
CA GLY A 128 16.73 4.48 -0.41
C GLY A 128 17.17 5.91 -0.77
N ASP A 129 17.90 6.03 -1.88
CA ASP A 129 18.46 7.31 -2.31
C ASP A 129 17.40 8.20 -2.95
N ALA A 130 16.56 7.64 -3.82
CA ALA A 130 15.50 8.37 -4.50
C ALA A 130 14.31 8.67 -3.57
N ALA A 131 14.00 7.80 -2.62
CA ALA A 131 12.97 8.04 -1.60
C ALA A 131 13.27 9.25 -0.70
N ALA A 132 14.52 9.73 -0.70
CA ALA A 132 14.89 11.00 -0.07
C ALA A 132 14.11 12.19 -0.63
N PHE A 133 13.73 12.16 -1.91
CA PHE A 133 12.91 13.21 -2.53
C PHE A 133 11.48 13.18 -1.98
N ILE A 134 10.92 12.00 -1.68
CA ILE A 134 9.63 11.86 -0.97
C ILE A 134 9.72 12.58 0.38
N ALA A 135 10.71 12.22 1.21
CA ALA A 135 10.87 12.83 2.53
C ALA A 135 11.04 14.35 2.47
N LYS A 136 11.79 14.86 1.47
CA LYS A 136 12.03 16.29 1.28
C LYS A 136 10.74 17.05 0.95
N GLU A 137 9.92 16.53 0.03
CA GLU A 137 8.66 17.18 -0.35
C GLU A 137 7.60 17.04 0.76
N ALA A 138 7.46 15.87 1.38
CA ALA A 138 6.58 15.67 2.52
C ALA A 138 6.90 16.67 3.67
N LYS A 139 8.19 16.86 3.97
CA LYS A 139 8.62 17.84 4.98
C LYS A 139 8.27 19.27 4.60
N LYS A 140 8.42 19.67 3.34
CA LYS A 140 8.01 21.00 2.85
C LYS A 140 6.49 21.20 2.99
N ALA A 141 5.72 20.13 2.80
CA ALA A 141 4.27 20.13 2.96
C ALA A 141 3.80 20.02 4.43
N GLY A 142 4.73 19.98 5.40
CA GLY A 142 4.44 20.02 6.83
C GLY A 142 4.37 18.66 7.52
N LEU A 143 4.66 17.55 6.84
CA LEU A 143 4.71 16.24 7.45
C LEU A 143 5.98 16.04 8.27
N THR A 144 5.91 15.19 9.29
CA THR A 144 7.11 14.66 9.95
C THR A 144 7.76 13.62 9.03
N ALA A 145 9.03 13.83 8.65
CA ALA A 145 9.71 12.97 7.69
C ALA A 145 11.07 12.48 8.20
N PHE A 146 11.28 11.17 8.14
CA PHE A 146 12.50 10.48 8.53
C PHE A 146 13.16 9.80 7.33
N ARG A 147 14.47 9.96 7.19
CA ARG A 147 15.28 9.19 6.25
C ARG A 147 16.02 8.10 7.03
N CYS A 148 15.79 6.86 6.67
CA CYS A 148 16.37 5.68 7.34
C CYS A 148 17.41 5.01 6.44
N LYS A 149 18.44 4.44 7.04
CA LYS A 149 19.54 3.72 6.35
C LYS A 149 19.33 2.21 6.33
N SER A 150 18.34 1.71 7.07
CA SER A 150 17.98 0.30 7.12
C SER A 150 16.53 0.11 7.56
N HIS A 151 15.99 -1.09 7.36
CA HIS A 151 14.66 -1.50 7.82
C HIS A 151 14.59 -1.46 9.36
N LEU A 152 15.65 -1.93 10.04
CA LEU A 152 15.76 -1.88 11.50
C LEU A 152 15.73 -0.44 12.04
N GLU A 153 16.46 0.50 11.40
CA GLU A 153 16.42 1.92 11.78
C GLU A 153 15.01 2.50 11.61
N MET A 154 14.33 2.15 10.50
CA MET A 154 12.96 2.58 10.24
C MET A 154 12.00 2.07 11.31
N ALA A 155 12.08 0.79 11.65
CA ALA A 155 11.26 0.19 12.70
C ALA A 155 11.57 0.78 14.08
N ASN A 156 12.86 1.07 14.42
CA ASN A 156 13.24 1.76 15.65
C ASN A 156 12.63 3.16 15.74
N ALA A 157 12.85 3.96 14.70
CA ALA A 157 12.35 5.33 14.65
C ALA A 157 10.82 5.42 14.73
N TYR A 158 10.11 4.43 14.16
CA TYR A 158 8.66 4.35 14.33
C TYR A 158 8.28 3.96 15.77
N SER A 159 8.96 2.99 16.38
CA SER A 159 8.67 2.56 17.76
C SER A 159 8.76 3.70 18.77
N ASP A 160 9.69 4.66 18.55
CA ASP A 160 9.85 5.84 19.41
C ASP A 160 8.65 6.81 19.35
N ILE A 161 7.85 6.75 18.28
CA ILE A 161 6.72 7.66 18.05
C ILE A 161 5.38 6.95 17.85
N ARG A 162 5.36 5.62 18.01
CA ARG A 162 4.17 4.78 17.83
C ARG A 162 3.01 5.26 18.68
N GLU A 163 1.82 5.28 18.08
CA GLU A 163 0.57 5.55 18.77
C GLU A 163 -0.48 4.49 18.48
N LYS A 164 -1.30 4.22 19.49
CA LYS A 164 -2.44 3.32 19.33
C LYS A 164 -3.40 3.82 18.27
N GLY A 165 -3.73 2.96 17.31
CA GLY A 165 -4.62 3.25 16.21
C GLY A 165 -3.91 3.80 14.97
N ASP A 166 -2.57 3.71 14.91
CA ASP A 166 -1.83 3.98 13.68
C ASP A 166 -2.22 3.01 12.57
N VAL A 167 -2.36 3.55 11.35
CA VAL A 167 -2.45 2.77 10.12
C VAL A 167 -1.23 3.06 9.26
N ILE A 168 -0.53 2.01 8.83
CA ILE A 168 0.81 2.10 8.23
C ILE A 168 0.80 1.50 6.84
N LEU A 169 1.20 2.26 5.83
CA LEU A 169 1.51 1.73 4.50
C LEU A 169 2.99 1.36 4.44
N VAL A 170 3.30 0.13 4.04
CA VAL A 170 4.66 -0.34 3.74
C VAL A 170 4.77 -0.68 2.27
N LYS A 171 5.58 0.08 1.50
CA LYS A 171 5.72 -0.12 0.05
C LYS A 171 7.08 0.33 -0.47
N GLY A 172 7.56 -0.35 -1.53
CA GLY A 172 8.80 -0.02 -2.25
C GLY A 172 9.08 -1.04 -3.33
N SER A 173 10.00 -0.74 -4.24
CA SER A 173 10.42 -1.67 -5.28
C SER A 173 11.01 -2.94 -4.69
N ARG A 174 10.85 -4.07 -5.39
CA ARG A 174 11.26 -5.41 -4.93
C ARG A 174 12.69 -5.47 -4.41
N GLY A 175 13.60 -4.72 -5.04
CA GLY A 175 15.01 -4.66 -4.64
C GLY A 175 15.24 -4.12 -3.23
N LEU A 176 14.32 -3.30 -2.70
CA LEU A 176 14.41 -2.70 -1.35
C LEU A 176 13.93 -3.64 -0.25
N ARG A 177 13.21 -4.72 -0.59
CA ARG A 177 12.68 -5.72 0.36
C ARG A 177 11.97 -5.08 1.56
N MET A 178 11.03 -4.18 1.29
CA MET A 178 10.35 -3.41 2.33
C MET A 178 9.52 -4.27 3.29
N GLU A 179 9.17 -5.52 2.93
CA GLU A 179 8.56 -6.49 3.83
C GLU A 179 9.36 -6.72 5.13
N ARG A 180 10.68 -6.52 5.09
CA ARG A 180 11.53 -6.64 6.28
C ARG A 180 11.17 -5.63 7.37
N VAL A 181 10.65 -4.46 7.01
CA VAL A 181 10.17 -3.51 8.01
C VAL A 181 9.01 -4.11 8.81
N VAL A 182 8.10 -4.85 8.12
CA VAL A 182 6.97 -5.53 8.77
C VAL A 182 7.48 -6.63 9.72
N GLU A 183 8.51 -7.37 9.31
CA GLU A 183 9.18 -8.40 10.14
C GLU A 183 9.80 -7.74 11.37
N GLU A 184 10.64 -6.69 11.18
CA GLU A 184 11.29 -5.95 12.27
C GLU A 184 10.29 -5.33 13.28
N LEU A 185 9.10 -4.92 12.82
CA LEU A 185 8.06 -4.41 13.71
C LEU A 185 7.44 -5.52 14.56
N LYS A 186 7.33 -6.74 14.03
CA LYS A 186 6.75 -7.90 14.72
C LYS A 186 7.73 -8.59 15.67
N ASP A 187 9.03 -8.59 15.37
CA ASP A 187 10.07 -9.28 16.15
C ASP A 187 10.45 -8.55 17.47
N ARG A 188 9.69 -7.52 17.86
CA ARG A 188 9.96 -6.65 19.02
C ARG A 188 9.13 -6.96 20.25
N GLU A 189 8.57 -8.18 20.33
CA GLU A 189 7.93 -8.70 21.54
C GLU A 189 8.93 -9.11 22.64
#